data_2ffe9ed5ebb0e3a925c18968a168eab9
#
_entry.id   2ffe9ed5ebb0e3a925c18968a168eab9
#
_cell.length_a   1.000
_cell.length_b   1.000
_cell.length_c   1.000
_cell.angle_alpha   90.00
_cell.angle_beta   90.00
_cell.angle_gamma   90.00
#
_symmetry.space_group_name_H-M   'P 1'
#
loop_
_entity.id
_entity.type
_entity.pdbx_description
1 polymer ?
#
loop_
_entity_poly.entity_id
_entity_poly.type
_entity_poly.pdbx_seq_one_letter_code
_entity_poly.pdbx_strand_id
1 'polypeptide(L)'
;MCTLSFYPKPTEKSGFILTFSRDEAPNRSSIEVIKDPKRGVIFPKDALHGGSWLAMSEHTGRVTCLLNGAFTLHKRQLPYRKSRGLVLLESFDYALPTDFCEQYDFDNIEPFTLLMLENQSFIEFRWDGMQRHIKHLSRSIPQMWSSATLYDPSVQSRRKGWFYDFLQENNGFVHQTDLWQFHKTERPDEPENALMMRRPTGVQTVSLTQIIISNQLQTIKFQYNEFGNRNHIYHERAFGHASIYARAAIV
;
A
#
# COMPACT_ATOMS: atom_id res chain seq x y z
N MET A 1 -6.24 -8.26 -2.93
CA MET A 1 -5.86 -7.84 -4.30
C MET A 1 -6.09 -6.35 -4.36
N CYS A 2 -5.21 -5.54 -4.99
CA CYS A 2 -5.19 -4.12 -4.63
C CYS A 2 -4.60 -3.25 -5.74
N THR A 3 -4.85 -1.96 -5.61
CA THR A 3 -4.24 -0.91 -6.42
C THR A 3 -3.69 0.17 -5.50
N LEU A 4 -2.51 0.67 -5.82
CA LEU A 4 -1.78 1.67 -5.03
C LEU A 4 -1.30 2.79 -5.93
N SER A 5 -1.53 4.04 -5.54
CA SER A 5 -0.86 5.22 -6.11
C SER A 5 0.01 5.90 -5.06
N PHE A 6 1.15 6.37 -5.50
CA PHE A 6 2.09 7.20 -4.76
C PHE A 6 2.24 8.53 -5.46
N TYR A 7 2.03 9.61 -4.74
CA TYR A 7 2.20 10.97 -5.25
C TYR A 7 3.10 11.77 -4.30
N PRO A 8 4.29 12.19 -4.75
CA PRO A 8 5.15 13.09 -3.98
C PRO A 8 4.49 14.46 -3.88
N LYS A 9 4.58 15.12 -2.73
CA LYS A 9 4.10 16.51 -2.59
C LYS A 9 5.17 17.46 -3.11
N PRO A 10 4.97 18.14 -4.25
CA PRO A 10 6.04 18.93 -4.88
C PRO A 10 6.56 20.07 -4.01
N THR A 11 5.71 20.61 -3.14
CA THR A 11 6.03 21.72 -2.24
C THR A 11 6.66 21.29 -0.93
N GLU A 12 6.75 19.99 -0.65
CA GLU A 12 7.24 19.46 0.61
C GLU A 12 8.35 18.43 0.39
N LYS A 13 9.56 18.74 0.88
CA LYS A 13 10.65 17.75 0.83
C LYS A 13 10.24 16.48 1.58
N SER A 14 10.22 15.35 0.86
CA SER A 14 9.86 14.03 1.38
C SER A 14 8.41 13.87 1.85
N GLY A 15 7.53 14.85 1.65
CA GLY A 15 6.09 14.69 1.84
C GLY A 15 5.48 13.86 0.71
N PHE A 16 4.44 13.08 1.00
CA PHE A 16 3.73 12.30 0.00
C PHE A 16 2.29 11.98 0.38
N ILE A 17 1.53 11.59 -0.64
CA ILE A 17 0.20 11.01 -0.51
C ILE A 17 0.26 9.61 -1.11
N LEU A 18 -0.18 8.62 -0.36
CA LEU A 18 -0.30 7.24 -0.78
C LEU A 18 -1.77 6.85 -0.66
N THR A 19 -2.38 6.39 -1.76
CA THR A 19 -3.77 5.96 -1.78
C THR A 19 -3.85 4.52 -2.24
N PHE A 20 -4.59 3.71 -1.50
CA PHE A 20 -4.66 2.27 -1.65
C PHE A 20 -6.11 1.79 -1.74
N SER A 21 -6.47 1.16 -2.86
CA SER A 21 -7.75 0.47 -3.04
C SER A 21 -7.59 -1.01 -2.72
N ARG A 22 -8.44 -1.54 -1.86
CA ARG A 22 -8.52 -2.98 -1.60
C ARG A 22 -9.61 -3.60 -2.46
N ASP A 23 -9.20 -4.48 -3.37
CA ASP A 23 -10.12 -5.23 -4.24
C ASP A 23 -10.24 -6.67 -3.69
N GLU A 24 -11.39 -7.02 -3.13
CA GLU A 24 -11.59 -8.25 -2.40
C GLU A 24 -13.07 -8.69 -2.43
N ALA A 25 -13.34 -9.92 -2.01
CA ALA A 25 -14.71 -10.37 -1.77
C ALA A 25 -15.32 -9.59 -0.57
N PRO A 26 -16.57 -9.12 -0.65
CA PRO A 26 -17.19 -8.28 0.39
C PRO A 26 -17.22 -8.91 1.79
N ASN A 27 -17.34 -10.24 1.86
CA ASN A 27 -17.32 -10.97 3.13
C ASN A 27 -15.95 -10.99 3.83
N ARG A 28 -14.90 -10.44 3.18
CA ARG A 28 -13.56 -10.25 3.74
C ARG A 28 -13.27 -8.78 4.06
N SER A 29 -14.29 -7.96 4.06
CA SER A 29 -14.16 -6.57 4.49
C SER A 29 -13.65 -6.49 5.93
N SER A 30 -12.80 -5.49 6.18
CA SER A 30 -12.29 -5.21 7.52
C SER A 30 -13.17 -4.16 8.19
N ILE A 31 -13.69 -4.47 9.34
CA ILE A 31 -14.46 -3.51 10.15
C ILE A 31 -13.61 -2.82 11.21
N GLU A 32 -12.31 -3.15 11.27
CA GLU A 32 -11.45 -2.75 12.38
C GLU A 32 -10.09 -2.25 11.90
N VAL A 33 -9.68 -1.10 12.40
CA VAL A 33 -8.30 -0.61 12.33
C VAL A 33 -7.64 -0.87 13.68
N ILE A 34 -6.57 -1.64 13.66
CA ILE A 34 -5.83 -2.06 14.85
C ILE A 34 -4.64 -1.12 15.09
N LYS A 35 -4.41 -0.80 16.35
CA LYS A 35 -3.12 -0.32 16.84
C LYS A 35 -2.41 -1.48 17.53
N ASP A 36 -1.26 -1.88 16.98
CA ASP A 36 -0.38 -2.85 17.62
C ASP A 36 0.68 -2.09 18.43
N PRO A 37 0.55 -2.04 19.78
CA PRO A 37 1.47 -1.29 20.63
C PRO A 37 2.86 -1.94 20.68
N LYS A 38 2.96 -3.24 20.41
CA LYS A 38 4.25 -3.95 20.41
C LYS A 38 5.14 -3.50 19.25
N ARG A 39 4.55 -3.33 18.06
CA ARG A 39 5.25 -2.85 16.85
C ARG A 39 5.16 -1.35 16.66
N GLY A 40 4.26 -0.68 17.37
CA GLY A 40 3.98 0.73 17.17
C GLY A 40 3.37 1.02 15.80
N VAL A 41 2.51 0.12 15.30
CA VAL A 41 1.90 0.24 13.98
C VAL A 41 0.38 0.33 14.05
N ILE A 42 -0.18 1.02 13.05
CA ILE A 42 -1.61 1.08 12.79
C ILE A 42 -1.93 0.45 11.44
N PHE A 43 -2.98 -0.36 11.36
CA PHE A 43 -3.36 -1.07 10.14
C PHE A 43 -4.82 -1.55 10.14
N PRO A 44 -5.49 -1.62 8.96
CA PRO A 44 -6.76 -2.29 8.82
C PRO A 44 -6.53 -3.81 8.85
N LYS A 45 -7.25 -4.52 9.71
CA LYS A 45 -7.06 -5.96 9.91
C LYS A 45 -7.91 -6.77 8.94
N ASP A 46 -7.31 -7.74 8.26
CA ASP A 46 -8.05 -8.76 7.53
C ASP A 46 -8.78 -9.67 8.53
N ALA A 47 -10.11 -9.65 8.51
CA ALA A 47 -10.93 -10.35 9.50
C ALA A 47 -10.72 -11.88 9.47
N LEU A 48 -10.40 -12.44 8.30
CA LEU A 48 -10.27 -13.89 8.13
C LEU A 48 -8.86 -14.41 8.47
N HIS A 49 -7.82 -13.68 8.09
CA HIS A 49 -6.43 -14.15 8.19
C HIS A 49 -5.60 -13.39 9.23
N GLY A 50 -6.16 -12.37 9.88
CA GLY A 50 -5.51 -11.60 10.93
C GLY A 50 -4.33 -10.70 10.49
N GLY A 51 -3.95 -10.75 9.20
CA GLY A 51 -2.91 -9.91 8.62
C GLY A 51 -3.46 -8.59 8.08
N SER A 52 -2.64 -7.90 7.27
CA SER A 52 -3.02 -6.63 6.64
C SER A 52 -2.50 -6.52 5.21
N TRP A 53 -3.05 -5.57 4.46
CA TRP A 53 -2.58 -5.16 3.12
C TRP A 53 -1.82 -3.83 3.15
N LEU A 54 -1.87 -3.14 4.28
CA LEU A 54 -1.18 -1.89 4.51
C LEU A 54 -0.99 -1.70 6.01
N ALA A 55 0.19 -1.23 6.41
CA ALA A 55 0.47 -0.84 7.79
C ALA A 55 1.40 0.38 7.81
N MET A 56 1.27 1.17 8.87
CA MET A 56 2.06 2.38 9.09
C MET A 56 2.59 2.41 10.52
N SER A 57 3.88 2.69 10.68
CA SER A 57 4.47 2.97 11.98
C SER A 57 4.20 4.41 12.41
N GLU A 58 3.62 4.58 13.59
CA GLU A 58 3.39 5.89 14.19
C GLU A 58 4.70 6.53 14.73
N HIS A 59 5.76 5.74 14.87
CA HIS A 59 7.03 6.18 15.43
C HIS A 59 8.04 6.60 14.35
N THR A 60 8.18 5.77 13.32
CA THR A 60 9.19 5.99 12.28
C THR A 60 8.61 6.60 11.01
N GLY A 61 7.28 6.61 10.87
CA GLY A 61 6.61 6.97 9.62
C GLY A 61 6.80 5.92 8.51
N ARG A 62 7.31 4.72 8.84
CA ARG A 62 7.38 3.63 7.87
C ARG A 62 5.99 3.25 7.40
N VAL A 63 5.83 3.15 6.09
CA VAL A 63 4.61 2.62 5.45
C VAL A 63 4.98 1.39 4.65
N THR A 64 4.25 0.30 4.84
CA THR A 64 4.39 -0.91 4.04
C THR A 64 3.04 -1.29 3.44
N CYS A 65 3.02 -1.51 2.11
CA CYS A 65 1.83 -1.89 1.35
C CYS A 65 2.06 -3.21 0.61
N LEU A 66 1.05 -4.07 0.57
CA LEU A 66 1.08 -5.40 -0.02
C LEU A 66 0.20 -5.47 -1.26
N LEU A 67 0.76 -5.95 -2.36
CA LEU A 67 0.03 -6.36 -3.55
C LEU A 67 0.24 -7.87 -3.78
N ASN A 68 -0.84 -8.58 -4.12
CA ASN A 68 -0.75 -10.01 -4.41
C ASN A 68 -0.07 -10.26 -5.76
N GLY A 69 0.84 -11.26 -5.78
CA GLY A 69 1.67 -11.60 -6.92
C GLY A 69 2.90 -10.72 -7.09
N ALA A 70 3.89 -11.23 -7.80
CA ALA A 70 5.13 -10.52 -8.10
C ALA A 70 5.04 -9.80 -9.46
N PHE A 71 5.07 -10.54 -10.56
CA PHE A 71 5.10 -10.00 -11.92
C PHE A 71 3.85 -10.36 -12.73
N THR A 72 3.42 -11.64 -12.61
CA THR A 72 2.29 -12.21 -13.34
C THR A 72 1.44 -13.08 -12.42
N LEU A 73 0.29 -13.54 -12.92
CA LEU A 73 -0.52 -14.54 -12.23
C LEU A 73 0.31 -15.81 -12.04
N HIS A 74 0.33 -16.34 -10.82
CA HIS A 74 0.99 -17.60 -10.49
C HIS A 74 -0.03 -18.69 -10.11
N LYS A 75 0.36 -19.95 -10.28
CA LYS A 75 -0.44 -21.08 -9.79
C LYS A 75 -0.20 -21.23 -8.27
N ARG A 76 -1.28 -21.24 -7.50
CA ARG A 76 -1.20 -21.45 -6.05
C ARG A 76 -0.73 -22.86 -5.73
N GLN A 77 0.16 -22.96 -4.73
CA GLN A 77 0.76 -24.21 -4.24
C GLN A 77 0.55 -24.35 -2.74
N LEU A 78 -0.68 -24.73 -2.36
CA LEU A 78 -1.04 -24.89 -0.94
C LEU A 78 -0.45 -26.19 -0.35
N PRO A 79 -0.15 -26.21 0.98
CA PRO A 79 -0.30 -25.10 1.92
C PRO A 79 0.92 -24.16 1.91
N TYR A 80 0.69 -22.85 2.08
CA TYR A 80 1.76 -21.90 2.35
C TYR A 80 2.01 -21.80 3.86
N ARG A 81 3.26 -21.53 4.23
CA ARG A 81 3.69 -21.43 5.63
C ARG A 81 2.99 -20.31 6.38
N LYS A 82 2.74 -19.16 5.72
CA LYS A 82 2.17 -17.97 6.32
C LYS A 82 1.42 -17.13 5.30
N SER A 83 0.41 -16.39 5.74
CA SER A 83 -0.26 -15.43 4.86
C SER A 83 0.63 -14.21 4.59
N ARG A 84 0.58 -13.68 3.37
CA ARG A 84 1.34 -12.49 2.96
C ARG A 84 1.03 -11.26 3.82
N GLY A 85 -0.21 -11.14 4.31
CA GLY A 85 -0.59 -10.04 5.20
C GLY A 85 0.07 -10.11 6.58
N LEU A 86 0.40 -11.29 7.08
CA LEU A 86 1.21 -11.46 8.29
C LEU A 86 2.68 -11.15 8.01
N VAL A 87 3.20 -11.57 6.84
CA VAL A 87 4.57 -11.23 6.40
C VAL A 87 4.76 -9.70 6.31
N LEU A 88 3.75 -8.97 5.81
CA LEU A 88 3.76 -7.51 5.83
C LEU A 88 3.93 -6.96 7.25
N LEU A 89 3.16 -7.46 8.23
CA LEU A 89 3.26 -7.00 9.62
C LEU A 89 4.62 -7.32 10.25
N GLU A 90 5.18 -8.49 9.94
CA GLU A 90 6.51 -8.90 10.41
C GLU A 90 7.64 -8.07 9.81
N SER A 91 7.41 -7.35 8.68
CA SER A 91 8.42 -6.42 8.15
C SER A 91 8.76 -5.29 9.13
N PHE A 92 7.85 -5.00 10.08
CA PHE A 92 8.08 -3.99 11.13
C PHE A 92 8.89 -4.52 12.34
N ASP A 93 9.16 -5.83 12.40
CA ASP A 93 10.04 -6.42 13.41
C ASP A 93 11.53 -6.18 13.07
N TYR A 94 11.83 -5.70 11.85
CA TYR A 94 13.17 -5.38 11.37
C TYR A 94 13.47 -3.89 11.50
N ALA A 95 14.72 -3.56 11.82
CA ALA A 95 15.15 -2.17 12.01
C ALA A 95 14.99 -1.35 10.72
N LEU A 96 15.39 -1.91 9.57
CA LEU A 96 15.29 -1.27 8.27
C LEU A 96 14.47 -2.12 7.29
N PRO A 97 13.80 -1.52 6.30
CA PRO A 97 13.15 -2.26 5.22
C PRO A 97 14.13 -3.16 4.44
N THR A 98 15.38 -2.75 4.27
CA THR A 98 16.42 -3.54 3.61
C THR A 98 16.76 -4.81 4.40
N ASP A 99 16.86 -4.72 5.73
CA ASP A 99 17.15 -5.88 6.58
C ASP A 99 16.06 -6.94 6.45
N PHE A 100 14.80 -6.51 6.39
CA PHE A 100 13.69 -7.42 6.14
C PHE A 100 13.84 -8.09 4.75
N CYS A 101 14.11 -7.32 3.70
CA CYS A 101 14.23 -7.85 2.35
C CYS A 101 15.34 -8.89 2.23
N GLU A 102 16.43 -8.73 2.96
CA GLU A 102 17.63 -9.57 2.91
C GLU A 102 17.56 -10.77 3.85
N GLN A 103 17.02 -10.59 5.06
CA GLN A 103 17.14 -11.56 6.16
C GLN A 103 15.88 -12.37 6.41
N TYR A 104 14.68 -11.86 6.00
CA TYR A 104 13.45 -12.60 6.23
C TYR A 104 13.45 -13.92 5.44
N ASP A 105 13.03 -14.99 6.09
CA ASP A 105 12.83 -16.26 5.43
C ASP A 105 11.51 -16.27 4.63
N PHE A 106 11.63 -16.26 3.29
CA PHE A 106 10.50 -16.30 2.36
C PHE A 106 10.15 -17.71 1.89
N ASP A 107 10.82 -18.75 2.40
CA ASP A 107 10.52 -20.11 1.97
C ASP A 107 9.05 -20.47 2.23
N ASN A 108 8.45 -21.09 1.22
CA ASN A 108 7.03 -21.47 1.20
C ASN A 108 6.06 -20.31 1.52
N ILE A 109 6.36 -19.11 1.03
CA ILE A 109 5.46 -17.95 1.03
C ILE A 109 4.91 -17.73 -0.38
N GLU A 110 3.60 -17.49 -0.49
CA GLU A 110 2.94 -17.18 -1.77
C GLU A 110 3.50 -15.89 -2.39
N PRO A 111 3.76 -15.82 -3.72
CA PRO A 111 4.32 -14.63 -4.39
C PRO A 111 3.57 -13.33 -4.09
N PHE A 112 4.33 -12.25 -3.89
CA PHE A 112 3.79 -10.93 -3.54
C PHE A 112 4.74 -9.79 -3.91
N THR A 113 4.21 -8.56 -3.85
CA THR A 113 4.97 -7.31 -3.94
C THR A 113 4.74 -6.50 -2.66
N LEU A 114 5.82 -5.96 -2.06
CA LEU A 114 5.74 -4.93 -1.02
C LEU A 114 6.30 -3.61 -1.53
N LEU A 115 5.60 -2.53 -1.23
CA LEU A 115 6.09 -1.16 -1.35
C LEU A 115 6.38 -0.68 0.06
N MET A 116 7.64 -0.38 0.33
CA MET A 116 8.10 0.04 1.66
C MET A 116 8.74 1.42 1.61
N LEU A 117 8.17 2.34 2.36
CA LEU A 117 8.63 3.71 2.47
C LEU A 117 9.07 3.99 3.91
N GLU A 118 10.29 4.46 4.10
CA GLU A 118 10.79 4.96 5.38
C GLU A 118 11.88 5.99 5.15
N ASN A 119 11.81 7.13 5.81
CA ASN A 119 12.76 8.22 5.65
C ASN A 119 12.97 8.60 4.17
N GLN A 120 14.19 8.45 3.64
CA GLN A 120 14.50 8.67 2.21
C GLN A 120 14.40 7.40 1.36
N SER A 121 14.20 6.24 2.01
CA SER A 121 14.11 4.96 1.32
C SER A 121 12.71 4.75 0.74
N PHE A 122 12.66 4.30 -0.50
CA PHE A 122 11.46 3.79 -1.14
C PHE A 122 11.83 2.53 -1.92
N ILE A 123 11.34 1.38 -1.45
CA ILE A 123 11.68 0.06 -1.98
C ILE A 123 10.44 -0.60 -2.55
N GLU A 124 10.55 -1.10 -3.78
CA GLU A 124 9.70 -2.14 -4.33
C GLU A 124 10.42 -3.47 -4.12
N PHE A 125 9.87 -4.30 -3.25
CA PHE A 125 10.32 -5.67 -3.04
C PHE A 125 9.32 -6.63 -3.68
N ARG A 126 9.84 -7.62 -4.44
CA ARG A 126 9.01 -8.70 -4.98
C ARG A 126 9.59 -10.05 -4.60
N TRP A 127 8.75 -10.90 -4.07
CA TRP A 127 8.99 -12.32 -3.90
C TRP A 127 8.22 -13.07 -4.97
N ASP A 128 8.90 -13.77 -5.87
CA ASP A 128 8.26 -14.49 -6.98
C ASP A 128 7.96 -15.97 -6.66
N GLY A 129 8.31 -16.40 -5.45
CA GLY A 129 8.23 -17.79 -4.98
C GLY A 129 9.56 -18.53 -5.00
N MET A 130 10.60 -17.93 -5.58
CA MET A 130 11.95 -18.49 -5.68
C MET A 130 13.04 -17.47 -5.38
N GLN A 131 12.88 -16.23 -5.84
CA GLN A 131 13.90 -15.19 -5.78
C GLN A 131 13.34 -13.87 -5.24
N ARG A 132 14.21 -13.13 -4.58
CA ARG A 132 14.00 -11.79 -4.09
C ARG A 132 14.37 -10.79 -5.18
N HIS A 133 13.49 -9.85 -5.46
CA HIS A 133 13.75 -8.76 -6.40
C HIS A 133 13.59 -7.44 -5.65
N ILE A 134 14.68 -6.70 -5.49
CA ILE A 134 14.70 -5.42 -4.78
C ILE A 134 14.96 -4.31 -5.78
N LYS A 135 14.09 -3.31 -5.78
CA LYS A 135 14.24 -2.12 -6.60
C LYS A 135 14.09 -0.86 -5.74
N HIS A 136 15.11 -0.01 -5.75
CA HIS A 136 15.03 1.31 -5.14
C HIS A 136 14.29 2.26 -6.07
N LEU A 137 13.31 2.96 -5.55
CA LEU A 137 12.43 3.85 -6.28
C LEU A 137 12.73 5.30 -5.94
N SER A 138 12.50 6.19 -6.92
CA SER A 138 12.54 7.62 -6.66
C SER A 138 11.30 8.07 -5.89
N ARG A 139 11.51 8.85 -4.84
CA ARG A 139 10.43 9.52 -4.09
C ARG A 139 9.93 10.80 -4.75
N SER A 140 10.53 11.22 -5.88
CA SER A 140 10.14 12.43 -6.60
C SER A 140 9.24 12.16 -7.81
N ILE A 141 8.95 10.88 -8.09
CA ILE A 141 8.20 10.47 -9.28
C ILE A 141 6.88 9.84 -8.84
N PRO A 142 5.72 10.37 -9.30
CA PRO A 142 4.44 9.71 -9.10
C PRO A 142 4.45 8.31 -9.71
N GLN A 143 3.87 7.34 -9.02
CA GLN A 143 3.85 5.95 -9.47
C GLN A 143 2.53 5.26 -9.09
N MET A 144 2.18 4.24 -9.87
CA MET A 144 1.00 3.42 -9.62
C MET A 144 1.29 1.95 -9.85
N TRP A 145 0.72 1.10 -9.01
CA TRP A 145 0.81 -0.37 -9.08
C TRP A 145 -0.57 -0.99 -8.98
N SER A 146 -0.75 -2.11 -9.64
CA SER A 146 -1.92 -2.98 -9.51
C SER A 146 -1.46 -4.43 -9.30
N SER A 147 -2.24 -5.18 -8.53
CA SER A 147 -1.94 -6.57 -8.19
C SER A 147 -1.82 -7.46 -9.43
N ALA A 148 -0.69 -8.16 -9.58
CA ALA A 148 -0.42 -9.04 -10.72
C ALA A 148 -1.33 -10.29 -10.77
N THR A 149 -1.94 -10.67 -9.65
CA THR A 149 -2.89 -11.79 -9.62
C THR A 149 -4.30 -11.43 -10.05
N LEU A 150 -4.62 -10.15 -10.16
CA LEU A 150 -5.94 -9.66 -10.54
C LEU A 150 -5.95 -8.97 -11.91
N TYR A 151 -4.87 -8.29 -12.22
CA TYR A 151 -4.71 -7.49 -13.43
C TYR A 151 -3.52 -7.99 -14.24
N ASP A 152 -3.77 -8.39 -15.47
CA ASP A 152 -2.69 -8.73 -16.40
C ASP A 152 -1.84 -7.49 -16.76
N PRO A 153 -0.68 -7.66 -17.39
CA PRO A 153 0.22 -6.55 -17.70
C PRO A 153 -0.41 -5.46 -18.55
N SER A 154 -1.36 -5.80 -19.46
CA SER A 154 -2.03 -4.82 -20.30
C SER A 154 -2.97 -3.94 -19.50
N VAL A 155 -3.75 -4.54 -18.59
CA VAL A 155 -4.63 -3.81 -17.67
C VAL A 155 -3.81 -2.95 -16.70
N GLN A 156 -2.71 -3.49 -16.15
CA GLN A 156 -1.80 -2.71 -15.29
C GLN A 156 -1.25 -1.48 -16.02
N SER A 157 -0.84 -1.63 -17.28
CA SER A 157 -0.34 -0.53 -18.12
C SER A 157 -1.42 0.52 -18.37
N ARG A 158 -2.64 0.08 -18.72
CA ARG A 158 -3.78 0.97 -18.98
C ARG A 158 -4.16 1.76 -17.73
N ARG A 159 -4.20 1.12 -16.55
CA ARG A 159 -4.48 1.80 -15.27
C ARG A 159 -3.41 2.83 -14.91
N LYS A 160 -2.13 2.53 -15.22
CA LYS A 160 -1.05 3.53 -15.12
C LYS A 160 -1.26 4.70 -16.08
N GLY A 161 -1.70 4.44 -17.31
CA GLY A 161 -2.07 5.49 -18.26
C GLY A 161 -3.11 6.43 -17.67
N TRP A 162 -4.23 5.90 -17.14
CA TRP A 162 -5.27 6.71 -16.49
C TRP A 162 -4.73 7.57 -15.32
N PHE A 163 -3.77 7.06 -14.58
CA PHE A 163 -3.14 7.82 -13.50
C PHE A 163 -2.30 8.98 -14.05
N TYR A 164 -1.53 8.77 -15.10
CA TYR A 164 -0.73 9.83 -15.70
C TYR A 164 -1.59 10.86 -16.43
N ASP A 165 -2.67 10.43 -17.10
CA ASP A 165 -3.65 11.34 -17.71
C ASP A 165 -4.29 12.23 -16.64
N PHE A 166 -4.74 11.64 -15.54
CA PHE A 166 -5.26 12.37 -14.36
C PHE A 166 -4.25 13.39 -13.81
N LEU A 167 -2.96 13.05 -13.72
CA LEU A 167 -1.93 13.98 -13.27
C LEU A 167 -1.74 15.13 -14.27
N GLN A 168 -1.80 14.87 -15.57
CA GLN A 168 -1.70 15.90 -16.62
C GLN A 168 -2.91 16.85 -16.60
N GLU A 169 -4.12 16.33 -16.48
CA GLU A 169 -5.36 17.11 -16.37
C GLU A 169 -5.34 18.07 -15.17
N ASN A 170 -4.63 17.71 -14.10
CA ASN A 170 -4.43 18.53 -12.91
C ASN A 170 -3.10 19.33 -12.93
N ASN A 171 -2.44 19.48 -14.10
CA ASN A 171 -1.16 20.19 -14.26
C ASN A 171 -0.07 19.71 -13.29
N GLY A 172 -0.11 18.48 -12.87
CA GLY A 172 0.81 17.89 -11.89
C GLY A 172 0.60 18.34 -10.45
N PHE A 173 -0.40 19.18 -10.15
CA PHE A 173 -0.76 19.61 -8.79
C PHE A 173 -2.02 18.88 -8.33
N VAL A 174 -1.86 17.94 -7.41
CA VAL A 174 -2.93 17.06 -6.96
C VAL A 174 -3.06 17.13 -5.44
N HIS A 175 -4.28 17.38 -4.95
CA HIS A 175 -4.60 17.32 -3.54
C HIS A 175 -4.98 15.89 -3.11
N GLN A 176 -4.97 15.66 -1.81
CA GLN A 176 -5.38 14.38 -1.24
C GLN A 176 -6.80 13.95 -1.65
N THR A 177 -7.72 14.93 -1.73
CA THR A 177 -9.10 14.73 -2.15
C THR A 177 -9.21 14.30 -3.60
N ASP A 178 -8.37 14.82 -4.49
CA ASP A 178 -8.40 14.49 -5.91
C ASP A 178 -7.93 13.05 -6.14
N LEU A 179 -6.84 12.64 -5.46
CA LEU A 179 -6.39 11.23 -5.48
C LEU A 179 -7.42 10.28 -4.87
N TRP A 180 -8.13 10.73 -3.84
CA TRP A 180 -9.21 9.97 -3.26
C TRP A 180 -10.35 9.76 -4.25
N GLN A 181 -10.77 10.82 -4.97
CA GLN A 181 -11.80 10.73 -6.00
C GLN A 181 -11.31 9.92 -7.22
N PHE A 182 -10.06 10.10 -7.63
CA PHE A 182 -9.46 9.29 -8.69
C PHE A 182 -9.60 7.78 -8.41
N HIS A 183 -9.29 7.33 -7.19
CA HIS A 183 -9.44 5.93 -6.80
C HIS A 183 -10.91 5.45 -6.73
N LYS A 184 -11.87 6.36 -6.75
CA LYS A 184 -13.31 6.07 -6.81
C LYS A 184 -13.88 6.13 -8.23
N THR A 185 -13.05 6.32 -9.24
CA THR A 185 -13.50 6.40 -10.62
C THR A 185 -14.03 5.05 -11.08
N GLU A 186 -15.30 5.06 -11.48
CA GLU A 186 -15.98 3.96 -12.17
C GLU A 186 -15.74 4.06 -13.67
N ARG A 187 -15.77 2.92 -14.36
CA ARG A 187 -15.74 2.83 -15.82
C ARG A 187 -16.84 1.89 -16.29
N PRO A 188 -17.98 2.43 -16.71
CA PRO A 188 -19.14 1.62 -17.10
C PRO A 188 -18.84 0.63 -18.24
N ASP A 189 -17.94 1.01 -19.16
CA ASP A 189 -17.55 0.17 -20.31
C ASP A 189 -16.63 -0.99 -19.91
N GLU A 190 -15.92 -0.90 -18.79
CA GLU A 190 -15.03 -1.94 -18.29
C GLU A 190 -15.00 -2.00 -16.75
N PRO A 191 -16.12 -2.29 -16.10
CA PRO A 191 -16.24 -2.23 -14.64
C PRO A 191 -15.30 -3.20 -13.92
N GLU A 192 -14.90 -4.29 -14.58
CA GLU A 192 -13.97 -5.30 -14.03
C GLU A 192 -12.53 -4.77 -13.87
N ASN A 193 -12.18 -3.72 -14.61
CA ASN A 193 -10.85 -3.13 -14.64
C ASN A 193 -10.81 -1.68 -14.12
N ALA A 194 -11.96 -1.09 -13.80
CA ALA A 194 -12.06 0.25 -13.23
C ALA A 194 -11.25 0.40 -11.93
N LEU A 195 -10.98 1.62 -11.49
CA LEU A 195 -10.34 1.87 -10.19
C LEU A 195 -11.29 1.53 -9.05
N MET A 196 -12.55 1.91 -9.17
CA MET A 196 -13.66 1.40 -8.36
C MET A 196 -14.23 0.18 -9.09
N MET A 197 -13.56 -0.97 -8.95
CA MET A 197 -13.86 -2.15 -9.78
C MET A 197 -14.96 -3.03 -9.19
N ARG A 198 -15.68 -3.72 -10.08
CA ARG A 198 -16.66 -4.75 -9.73
C ARG A 198 -16.61 -5.88 -10.76
N ARG A 199 -16.45 -7.11 -10.29
CA ARG A 199 -16.42 -8.32 -11.14
C ARG A 199 -17.65 -9.22 -10.95
N PRO A 200 -18.07 -9.95 -11.97
CA PRO A 200 -19.15 -10.94 -11.84
C PRO A 200 -18.87 -12.02 -10.79
N THR A 201 -17.60 -12.29 -10.50
CA THR A 201 -17.14 -13.22 -9.45
C THR A 201 -17.44 -12.75 -8.03
N GLY A 202 -17.98 -11.52 -7.84
CA GLY A 202 -18.24 -10.90 -6.57
C GLY A 202 -17.05 -10.15 -5.97
N VAL A 203 -15.87 -10.22 -6.58
CA VAL A 203 -14.72 -9.40 -6.17
C VAL A 203 -14.97 -7.95 -6.59
N GLN A 204 -14.78 -7.02 -5.64
CA GLN A 204 -14.98 -5.59 -5.87
C GLN A 204 -14.05 -4.75 -5.01
N THR A 205 -13.94 -3.46 -5.31
CA THR A 205 -13.25 -2.52 -4.41
C THR A 205 -14.08 -2.34 -3.15
N VAL A 206 -13.56 -2.83 -2.02
CA VAL A 206 -14.27 -2.86 -0.73
C VAL A 206 -13.85 -1.73 0.20
N SER A 207 -12.64 -1.21 0.05
CA SER A 207 -12.18 -0.10 0.90
C SER A 207 -11.11 0.75 0.22
N LEU A 208 -10.99 1.99 0.68
CA LEU A 208 -9.88 2.90 0.40
C LEU A 208 -9.13 3.21 1.69
N THR A 209 -7.80 3.25 1.59
CA THR A 209 -6.92 3.77 2.63
C THR A 209 -6.07 4.87 2.04
N GLN A 210 -5.90 5.99 2.74
CA GLN A 210 -4.99 7.04 2.34
C GLN A 210 -4.06 7.39 3.49
N ILE A 211 -2.77 7.43 3.20
CA ILE A 211 -1.74 7.91 4.12
C ILE A 211 -1.15 9.17 3.54
N ILE A 212 -1.07 10.20 4.36
CA ILE A 212 -0.48 11.48 4.00
C ILE A 212 0.62 11.78 4.99
N ILE A 213 1.82 11.95 4.49
CA ILE A 213 2.94 12.45 5.28
C ILE A 213 3.26 13.86 4.83
N SER A 214 3.21 14.78 5.79
CA SER A 214 3.59 16.18 5.62
C SER A 214 4.77 16.50 6.54
N ASN A 215 5.94 16.69 5.93
CA ASN A 215 7.11 17.11 6.68
C ASN A 215 7.05 18.59 7.04
N GLN A 216 6.36 19.40 6.25
CA GLN A 216 6.17 20.82 6.55
C GLN A 216 5.28 21.02 7.78
N LEU A 217 4.18 20.26 7.87
CA LEU A 217 3.26 20.31 9.01
C LEU A 217 3.66 19.37 10.15
N GLN A 218 4.71 18.57 9.96
CA GLN A 218 5.12 17.53 10.91
C GLN A 218 3.94 16.62 11.30
N THR A 219 3.16 16.17 10.30
CA THR A 219 1.96 15.37 10.54
C THR A 219 1.93 14.10 9.69
N ILE A 220 1.38 13.05 10.28
CA ILE A 220 0.97 11.83 9.60
C ILE A 220 -0.54 11.73 9.73
N LYS A 221 -1.22 11.53 8.58
CA LYS A 221 -2.66 11.29 8.52
C LYS A 221 -2.91 9.91 7.95
N PHE A 222 -3.77 9.16 8.60
CA PHE A 222 -4.26 7.87 8.16
C PHE A 222 -5.77 7.96 8.04
N GLN A 223 -6.28 7.71 6.84
CA GLN A 223 -7.71 7.71 6.54
C GLN A 223 -8.10 6.36 5.96
N TYR A 224 -9.11 5.73 6.52
CA TYR A 224 -9.67 4.46 6.05
C TYR A 224 -11.17 4.59 5.85
N ASN A 225 -11.67 4.11 4.71
CA ASN A 225 -13.09 4.05 4.41
C ASN A 225 -13.44 2.67 3.83
N GLU A 226 -14.41 2.03 4.45
CA GLU A 226 -15.01 0.79 3.98
C GLU A 226 -16.39 1.06 3.37
N PHE A 227 -16.59 0.62 2.11
CA PHE A 227 -17.77 0.99 1.35
C PHE A 227 -19.07 0.27 1.77
N GLY A 228 -18.98 -0.96 2.29
CA GLY A 228 -20.16 -1.74 2.69
C GLY A 228 -20.75 -1.34 4.03
N ASN A 229 -19.94 -0.98 5.00
CA ASN A 229 -20.34 -0.76 6.38
C ASN A 229 -20.37 0.70 6.80
N ARG A 230 -20.11 1.64 5.89
CA ARG A 230 -20.00 3.10 6.14
C ARG A 230 -18.98 3.45 7.25
N ASN A 231 -18.04 2.57 7.55
CA ASN A 231 -16.99 2.84 8.51
C ASN A 231 -15.96 3.79 7.90
N HIS A 232 -15.83 4.95 8.51
CA HIS A 232 -14.81 5.93 8.18
C HIS A 232 -13.95 6.18 9.41
N ILE A 233 -12.68 5.85 9.32
CA ILE A 233 -11.71 6.05 10.40
C ILE A 233 -10.69 7.06 9.94
N TYR A 234 -10.51 8.08 10.75
CA TYR A 234 -9.52 9.11 10.56
C TYR A 234 -8.60 9.18 11.78
N HIS A 235 -7.31 9.16 11.54
CA HIS A 235 -6.29 9.30 12.55
C HIS A 235 -5.24 10.30 12.08
N GLU A 236 -4.96 11.31 12.89
CA GLU A 236 -3.92 12.28 12.64
C GLU A 236 -3.01 12.36 13.85
N ARG A 237 -1.71 12.40 13.62
CA ARG A 237 -0.69 12.56 14.64
C ARG A 237 0.38 13.52 14.18
N ALA A 238 0.80 14.41 15.10
CA ALA A 238 2.03 15.17 14.94
C ALA A 238 3.25 14.26 15.20
N PHE A 239 4.33 14.46 14.45
CA PHE A 239 5.62 13.82 14.69
C PHE A 239 6.73 14.88 14.68
N GLY A 240 7.71 14.75 15.57
CA GLY A 240 8.84 15.67 15.66
C GLY A 240 10.08 15.15 14.90
N HIS A 241 10.95 16.05 14.48
CA HIS A 241 12.21 15.73 13.78
C HIS A 241 13.08 14.69 14.51
N ALA A 242 13.06 14.67 15.84
CA ALA A 242 13.87 13.76 16.65
C ALA A 242 13.53 12.27 16.47
N SER A 243 12.30 11.93 16.11
CA SER A 243 11.89 10.53 15.92
C SER A 243 12.27 9.94 14.56
N ILE A 244 12.55 10.79 13.56
CA ILE A 244 12.86 10.35 12.19
C ILE A 244 14.38 10.12 12.02
N TYR A 245 15.22 10.84 12.81
CA TYR A 245 16.67 10.80 12.68
C TYR A 245 17.41 10.06 13.81
N ALA A 246 16.72 9.71 14.89
CA ALA A 246 17.35 9.14 16.09
C ALA A 246 17.92 7.71 15.91
N ARG A 247 17.66 7.03 14.79
CA ARG A 247 18.19 5.70 14.52
C ARG A 247 19.39 5.65 13.56
N ALA A 248 19.81 6.79 12.99
CA ALA A 248 20.97 6.85 12.10
C ALA A 248 22.32 7.07 12.82
N ALA A 249 22.35 7.13 14.17
CA ALA A 249 23.52 7.48 14.96
C ALA A 249 23.87 6.44 16.03
N ILE A 250 23.68 5.14 15.75
CA ILE A 250 24.29 4.08 16.55
C ILE A 250 24.92 3.10 15.56
N VAL A 251 26.14 3.41 15.19
CA VAL A 251 27.18 2.46 14.75
C VAL A 251 28.31 2.57 15.73
#